data_38505a23b12c0ceb120112ee235e5b89
#
_entry.id   38505a23b12c0ceb120112ee235e5b89
#
_cell.length_a   1.000
_cell.length_b   1.000
_cell.length_c   1.000
_cell.angle_alpha   90.00
_cell.angle_beta   90.00
_cell.angle_gamma   90.00
#
_symmetry.space_group_name_H-M   'P 1'
#
loop_
_entity.id
_entity.type
_entity.pdbx_description
1 polymer ?
#
loop_
_entity_poly.entity_id
_entity_poly.type
_entity_poly.pdbx_seq_one_letter_code
_entity_poly.pdbx_strand_id
1 'polypeptide(L)'
;MTLSRKTLLAALIAATTATVAPHASAGTLTIESWRIDDKALWEETLLPAFTKANPGITVKFTPSAPPEYNSALNARLTAGTAGDLITCRPFDVSLDLYTKGRLTKLNSQPGLENFPDSAKVAWQTDDGKDTYCMPMASVIHGFFYNKKVFADLGLKPPTTEAEFFAVLDKVKAGGKITPLALGTADQWETNQIVFTSLGANYWKGEDGRKALIAGKKKFTDADVTAVWETMAKWAPYLSKGYQAQTYGDSQNLFGAGKAAIYPAGSWDISYFQQNGLKDFGAFPPPVRKAGDGCYISDHTDIGMGINAASKNKADAEKFLTWLASKAFADLYTNKVTGFFSLSKHAITVQDPVAQEMVGWRNKCKSTIRLNAQIMSRGQPSMENELWTVSSQVMNGKMTPKDAGARIQAGFAKWHKPAAQ
;
A
#
# COMPACT_ATOMS: atom_id res chain seq x y z
N MET A 1 22.74 -52.93 85.09
CA MET A 1 23.88 -52.44 84.34
C MET A 1 23.77 -52.95 82.90
N THR A 2 23.27 -52.21 81.99
CA THR A 2 23.41 -52.45 80.55
C THR A 2 23.06 -51.20 79.77
N LEU A 3 24.04 -50.63 79.07
CA LEU A 3 23.92 -49.46 78.24
C LEU A 3 23.26 -49.83 76.91
N SER A 4 22.24 -49.15 76.52
CA SER A 4 21.63 -49.19 75.19
C SER A 4 22.27 -48.13 74.29
N ARG A 5 22.78 -48.58 73.13
CA ARG A 5 23.27 -47.78 72.02
C ARG A 5 22.08 -47.33 71.14
N LYS A 6 21.79 -46.06 71.06
CA LYS A 6 20.86 -45.50 70.05
C LYS A 6 21.65 -45.11 68.84
N THR A 7 21.41 -45.72 67.68
CA THR A 7 21.93 -45.39 66.36
C THR A 7 21.07 -44.23 65.76
N LEU A 8 21.66 -43.08 65.50
CA LEU A 8 21.01 -42.00 64.75
C LEU A 8 21.22 -42.25 63.22
N LEU A 9 20.16 -42.42 62.54
CA LEU A 9 20.11 -42.38 61.07
C LEU A 9 19.86 -40.95 60.64
N ALA A 10 20.88 -40.27 60.03
CA ALA A 10 20.71 -38.99 59.43
C ALA A 10 20.25 -39.16 57.98
N ALA A 11 18.99 -38.80 57.66
CA ALA A 11 18.47 -38.75 56.31
C ALA A 11 18.84 -37.41 55.67
N LEU A 12 19.74 -37.44 54.66
CA LEU A 12 20.03 -36.28 53.80
C LEU A 12 18.85 -36.08 52.84
N ILE A 13 18.06 -35.05 53.03
CA ILE A 13 17.07 -34.58 52.06
C ILE A 13 17.80 -33.66 51.09
N ALA A 14 18.08 -34.11 49.88
CA ALA A 14 18.56 -33.30 48.77
C ALA A 14 17.38 -32.48 48.24
N ALA A 15 17.28 -31.21 48.60
CA ALA A 15 16.32 -30.29 48.03
C ALA A 15 16.81 -29.86 46.63
N THR A 16 16.26 -30.48 45.59
CA THR A 16 16.39 -30.00 44.21
C THR A 16 15.58 -28.72 44.06
N THR A 17 16.25 -27.58 44.15
CA THR A 17 15.66 -26.29 43.76
C THR A 17 15.54 -26.26 42.24
N ALA A 18 14.36 -26.59 41.71
CA ALA A 18 14.01 -26.27 40.34
C ALA A 18 13.99 -24.75 40.18
N THR A 19 15.01 -24.20 39.54
CA THR A 19 15.02 -22.82 39.11
C THR A 19 13.93 -22.69 38.03
N VAL A 20 12.75 -22.24 38.44
CA VAL A 20 11.73 -21.73 37.51
C VAL A 20 12.32 -20.47 36.90
N ALA A 21 12.83 -20.58 35.66
CA ALA A 21 13.18 -19.42 34.89
C ALA A 21 11.94 -18.50 34.84
N PRO A 22 12.09 -17.20 35.12
CA PRO A 22 10.97 -16.29 35.00
C PRO A 22 10.50 -16.35 33.54
N HIS A 23 9.30 -16.84 33.31
CA HIS A 23 8.60 -16.65 32.05
C HIS A 23 8.44 -15.14 31.94
N ALA A 24 9.23 -14.52 31.07
CA ALA A 24 9.00 -13.13 30.71
C ALA A 24 7.52 -13.03 30.33
N SER A 25 6.80 -12.19 31.04
CA SER A 25 5.39 -11.91 30.76
C SER A 25 5.31 -11.53 29.29
N ALA A 26 4.71 -12.41 28.49
CA ALA A 26 4.56 -12.17 27.07
C ALA A 26 3.76 -10.89 26.88
N GLY A 27 4.42 -9.87 26.36
CA GLY A 27 3.80 -8.59 26.08
C GLY A 27 2.79 -8.73 24.93
N THR A 28 1.76 -7.89 24.95
CA THR A 28 0.90 -7.77 23.78
C THR A 28 1.55 -6.77 22.81
N LEU A 29 1.97 -7.23 21.65
CA LEU A 29 2.40 -6.36 20.56
C LEU A 29 1.20 -5.64 19.95
N THR A 30 1.38 -4.40 19.54
CA THR A 30 0.36 -3.62 18.83
C THR A 30 0.90 -3.18 17.48
N ILE A 31 0.15 -3.46 16.42
CA ILE A 31 0.48 -3.07 15.04
C ILE A 31 -0.34 -1.84 14.65
N GLU A 32 0.33 -0.75 14.28
CA GLU A 32 -0.26 0.44 13.65
C GLU A 32 -0.34 0.23 12.14
N SER A 33 -1.49 0.51 11.52
CA SER A 33 -1.67 0.33 10.07
C SER A 33 -2.71 1.29 9.50
N TRP A 34 -2.67 1.49 8.17
CA TRP A 34 -3.75 2.13 7.42
C TRP A 34 -4.70 1.12 6.78
N ARG A 35 -4.45 -0.19 6.95
CA ARG A 35 -5.18 -1.25 6.27
C ARG A 35 -6.44 -1.66 7.05
N ILE A 36 -7.44 -0.76 7.10
CA ILE A 36 -8.71 -1.02 7.80
C ILE A 36 -9.50 -2.14 7.09
N ASP A 37 -9.42 -2.21 5.76
CA ASP A 37 -10.11 -3.21 4.94
C ASP A 37 -9.65 -4.64 5.22
N ASP A 38 -8.40 -4.79 5.66
CA ASP A 38 -7.79 -6.11 5.92
C ASP A 38 -7.92 -6.54 7.39
N LYS A 39 -8.60 -5.76 8.25
CA LYS A 39 -8.62 -6.00 9.69
C LYS A 39 -9.06 -7.43 10.04
N ALA A 40 -10.15 -7.89 9.45
CA ALA A 40 -10.65 -9.26 9.69
C ALA A 40 -9.62 -10.31 9.28
N LEU A 41 -8.95 -10.15 8.11
CA LEU A 41 -7.91 -11.07 7.64
C LEU A 41 -6.70 -11.10 8.58
N TRP A 42 -6.29 -9.95 9.11
CA TRP A 42 -5.25 -9.88 10.12
C TRP A 42 -5.66 -10.63 11.40
N GLU A 43 -6.82 -10.31 11.96
CA GLU A 43 -7.28 -10.84 13.25
C GLU A 43 -7.66 -12.33 13.20
N GLU A 44 -8.25 -12.79 12.10
CA GLU A 44 -8.77 -14.17 11.98
C GLU A 44 -7.82 -15.14 11.28
N THR A 45 -6.84 -14.64 10.52
CA THR A 45 -5.95 -15.50 9.73
C THR A 45 -4.47 -15.28 10.02
N LEU A 46 -3.97 -14.05 9.89
CA LEU A 46 -2.53 -13.78 9.96
C LEU A 46 -2.01 -13.86 11.41
N LEU A 47 -2.67 -13.18 12.35
CA LEU A 47 -2.23 -13.18 13.76
C LEU A 47 -2.37 -14.55 14.42
N PRO A 48 -3.42 -15.35 14.19
CA PRO A 48 -3.47 -16.72 14.68
C PRO A 48 -2.33 -17.59 14.13
N ALA A 49 -1.93 -17.43 12.86
CA ALA A 49 -0.80 -18.15 12.29
C ALA A 49 0.53 -17.76 12.96
N PHE A 50 0.73 -16.49 13.25
CA PHE A 50 1.89 -16.03 14.02
C PHE A 50 1.92 -16.59 15.44
N THR A 51 0.81 -16.48 16.17
CA THR A 51 0.70 -16.96 17.56
C THR A 51 0.93 -18.48 17.67
N LYS A 52 0.44 -19.22 16.67
CA LYS A 52 0.70 -20.68 16.58
C LYS A 52 2.19 -20.99 16.42
N ALA A 53 2.91 -20.18 15.63
CA ALA A 53 4.35 -20.33 15.41
C ALA A 53 5.20 -19.78 16.57
N ASN A 54 4.65 -18.85 17.37
CA ASN A 54 5.32 -18.15 18.47
C ASN A 54 4.42 -18.16 19.75
N PRO A 55 4.26 -19.33 20.40
CA PRO A 55 3.40 -19.43 21.58
C PRO A 55 3.84 -18.44 22.68
N GLY A 56 2.87 -17.76 23.28
CA GLY A 56 3.11 -16.81 24.35
C GLY A 56 3.20 -15.35 23.89
N ILE A 57 3.26 -15.04 22.58
CA ILE A 57 3.21 -13.68 22.08
C ILE A 57 1.80 -13.41 21.53
N THR A 58 1.12 -12.41 22.10
CA THR A 58 -0.15 -11.92 21.57
C THR A 58 0.09 -10.66 20.73
N VAL A 59 -0.74 -10.46 19.70
CA VAL A 59 -0.64 -9.30 18.82
C VAL A 59 -2.01 -8.70 18.59
N LYS A 60 -2.12 -7.37 18.61
CA LYS A 60 -3.31 -6.59 18.27
C LYS A 60 -3.06 -5.81 16.99
N PHE A 61 -4.02 -5.81 16.09
CA PHE A 61 -4.00 -5.00 14.89
C PHE A 61 -4.92 -3.79 15.07
N THR A 62 -4.35 -2.57 14.98
CA THR A 62 -5.06 -1.31 15.27
C THR A 62 -4.98 -0.37 14.06
N PRO A 63 -5.78 -0.62 13.00
CA PRO A 63 -5.75 0.22 11.83
C PRO A 63 -6.53 1.53 12.02
N SER A 64 -6.08 2.57 11.32
CA SER A 64 -6.80 3.85 11.12
C SER A 64 -7.14 4.00 9.64
N ALA A 65 -8.14 4.82 9.31
CA ALA A 65 -8.48 5.10 7.91
C ALA A 65 -7.28 5.69 7.13
N PRO A 66 -7.11 5.31 5.84
CA PRO A 66 -5.94 5.71 5.06
C PRO A 66 -5.65 7.21 5.02
N PRO A 67 -6.65 8.13 4.92
CA PRO A 67 -6.40 9.58 4.94
C PRO A 67 -5.86 10.09 6.28
N GLU A 68 -6.22 9.44 7.37
CA GLU A 68 -5.91 9.88 8.74
C GLU A 68 -4.63 9.26 9.29
N TYR A 69 -4.19 8.12 8.72
CA TYR A 69 -3.13 7.30 9.30
C TYR A 69 -1.86 8.07 9.62
N ASN A 70 -1.32 8.83 8.66
CA ASN A 70 -0.04 9.51 8.86
C ASN A 70 -0.10 10.55 9.98
N SER A 71 -1.18 11.35 10.05
CA SER A 71 -1.35 12.37 11.09
C SER A 71 -1.60 11.75 12.45
N ALA A 72 -2.46 10.74 12.53
CA ALA A 72 -2.78 10.03 13.76
C ALA A 72 -1.58 9.27 14.31
N LEU A 73 -0.80 8.59 13.45
CA LEU A 73 0.44 7.92 13.85
C LEU A 73 1.46 8.90 14.39
N ASN A 74 1.69 10.04 13.71
CA ASN A 74 2.62 11.07 14.17
C ASN A 74 2.22 11.64 15.53
N ALA A 75 0.93 11.86 15.76
CA ALA A 75 0.42 12.31 17.06
C ALA A 75 0.70 11.28 18.17
N ARG A 76 0.42 9.99 17.92
CA ARG A 76 0.70 8.91 18.89
C ARG A 76 2.19 8.71 19.13
N LEU A 77 3.03 8.78 18.10
CA LEU A 77 4.49 8.71 18.24
C LEU A 77 5.04 9.86 19.09
N THR A 78 4.48 11.06 18.92
CA THR A 78 4.88 12.25 19.69
C THR A 78 4.43 12.14 21.14
N ALA A 79 3.22 11.61 21.38
CA ALA A 79 2.68 11.39 22.73
C ALA A 79 3.30 10.14 23.42
N GLY A 80 4.09 9.32 22.73
CA GLY A 80 4.64 8.07 23.28
C GLY A 80 3.61 6.96 23.47
N THR A 81 2.48 7.02 22.75
CA THR A 81 1.34 6.07 22.85
C THR A 81 1.17 5.21 21.59
N ALA A 82 2.06 5.34 20.62
CA ALA A 82 2.05 4.51 19.42
C ALA A 82 2.38 3.04 19.74
N GLY A 83 1.85 2.12 18.91
CA GLY A 83 2.11 0.70 19.02
C GLY A 83 3.57 0.30 18.80
N ASP A 84 3.86 -0.97 18.97
CA ASP A 84 5.20 -1.55 18.89
C ASP A 84 5.69 -1.69 17.46
N LEU A 85 4.80 -2.07 16.54
CA LEU A 85 5.05 -2.28 15.14
C LEU A 85 4.32 -1.22 14.30
N ILE A 86 5.04 -0.63 13.36
CA ILE A 86 4.55 0.43 12.50
C ILE A 86 4.50 -0.11 11.07
N THR A 87 3.32 -0.13 10.47
CA THR A 87 3.20 -0.36 9.03
C THR A 87 3.79 0.83 8.28
N CYS A 88 4.83 0.58 7.52
CA CYS A 88 5.66 1.59 6.86
C CYS A 88 5.16 1.87 5.44
N ARG A 89 4.76 3.10 5.14
CA ARG A 89 4.63 3.57 3.75
C ARG A 89 6.01 3.63 3.10
N PRO A 90 6.14 3.39 1.79
CA PRO A 90 7.44 3.41 1.15
C PRO A 90 8.02 4.82 1.05
N PHE A 91 9.34 4.90 0.94
CA PHE A 91 10.13 6.09 0.65
C PHE A 91 9.96 7.24 1.67
N ASP A 92 9.69 8.45 1.19
CA ASP A 92 9.78 9.71 1.93
C ASP A 92 9.00 9.72 3.26
N VAL A 93 7.83 9.09 3.31
CA VAL A 93 6.98 9.08 4.51
C VAL A 93 7.64 8.34 5.67
N SER A 94 8.17 7.14 5.42
CA SER A 94 8.84 6.36 6.46
C SER A 94 10.30 6.79 6.66
N LEU A 95 10.96 7.35 5.64
CA LEU A 95 12.26 7.98 5.82
C LEU A 95 12.17 9.15 6.81
N ASP A 96 11.13 9.96 6.75
CA ASP A 96 10.87 11.04 7.71
C ASP A 96 10.71 10.50 9.15
N LEU A 97 9.99 9.39 9.33
CA LEU A 97 9.88 8.73 10.64
C LEU A 97 11.24 8.23 11.14
N TYR A 98 12.02 7.61 10.27
CA TYR A 98 13.35 7.11 10.64
C TYR A 98 14.32 8.23 11.00
N THR A 99 14.39 9.29 10.21
CA THR A 99 15.28 10.44 10.47
C THR A 99 14.92 11.20 11.73
N LYS A 100 13.65 11.14 12.16
CA LYS A 100 13.18 11.66 13.45
C LYS A 100 13.39 10.69 14.62
N GLY A 101 14.09 9.57 14.41
CA GLY A 101 14.38 8.58 15.45
C GLY A 101 13.14 7.80 15.92
N ARG A 102 12.09 7.69 15.10
CA ARG A 102 10.85 6.99 15.45
C ARG A 102 10.87 5.50 15.11
N LEU A 103 11.77 5.08 14.22
CA LEU A 103 11.93 3.69 13.79
C LEU A 103 13.31 3.16 14.16
N THR A 104 13.38 1.86 14.48
CA THR A 104 14.63 1.16 14.78
C THR A 104 15.33 0.77 13.48
N LYS A 105 16.68 0.85 13.46
CA LYS A 105 17.51 0.30 12.39
C LYS A 105 17.40 -1.23 12.37
N LEU A 106 17.20 -1.82 11.19
CA LEU A 106 16.95 -3.24 10.98
C LEU A 106 18.07 -3.98 10.23
N ASN A 107 19.26 -3.42 10.07
CA ASN A 107 20.33 -4.03 9.26
C ASN A 107 20.71 -5.45 9.70
N SER A 108 20.61 -5.76 10.99
CA SER A 108 20.90 -7.06 11.59
C SER A 108 19.64 -7.90 11.84
N GLN A 109 18.46 -7.44 11.36
CA GLN A 109 17.20 -8.16 11.56
C GLN A 109 17.22 -9.48 10.78
N PRO A 110 17.05 -10.65 11.45
CA PRO A 110 16.97 -11.93 10.77
C PRO A 110 15.83 -11.95 9.74
N GLY A 111 16.12 -12.50 8.56
CA GLY A 111 15.16 -12.57 7.46
C GLY A 111 15.23 -11.39 6.47
N LEU A 112 15.96 -10.30 6.79
CA LEU A 112 16.11 -9.18 5.85
C LEU A 112 16.85 -9.61 4.56
N GLU A 113 17.71 -10.61 4.63
CA GLU A 113 18.39 -11.24 3.50
C GLU A 113 17.45 -11.94 2.50
N ASN A 114 16.23 -12.26 2.92
CA ASN A 114 15.19 -12.84 2.07
C ASN A 114 14.59 -11.84 1.07
N PHE A 115 14.98 -10.58 1.14
CA PHE A 115 14.50 -9.54 0.24
C PHE A 115 15.61 -9.04 -0.71
N PRO A 116 15.31 -8.82 -2.01
CA PRO A 116 16.25 -8.23 -2.94
C PRO A 116 16.47 -6.74 -2.64
N ASP A 117 17.58 -6.18 -3.11
CA ASP A 117 17.89 -4.76 -2.91
C ASP A 117 16.81 -3.84 -3.51
N SER A 118 16.23 -4.23 -4.63
CA SER A 118 15.11 -3.52 -5.25
C SER A 118 13.86 -3.40 -4.36
N ALA A 119 13.66 -4.33 -3.43
CA ALA A 119 12.60 -4.25 -2.43
C ALA A 119 13.02 -3.40 -1.24
N LYS A 120 14.27 -3.53 -0.77
CA LYS A 120 14.79 -2.81 0.40
C LYS A 120 14.89 -1.31 0.17
N VAL A 121 15.19 -0.87 -1.06
CA VAL A 121 15.40 0.56 -1.39
C VAL A 121 14.24 1.46 -0.97
N ALA A 122 13.03 0.94 -0.90
CA ALA A 122 11.86 1.71 -0.46
C ALA A 122 11.87 2.05 1.04
N TRP A 123 12.70 1.38 1.82
CA TRP A 123 12.81 1.53 3.28
C TRP A 123 14.26 1.62 3.75
N GLN A 124 15.10 2.21 2.90
CA GLN A 124 16.50 2.53 3.22
C GLN A 124 16.71 4.03 3.21
N THR A 125 17.76 4.45 3.92
CA THR A 125 18.31 5.80 3.78
C THR A 125 18.82 6.02 2.36
N ASP A 126 18.91 7.29 1.92
CA ASP A 126 19.32 7.61 0.54
C ASP A 126 20.71 7.08 0.17
N ASP A 127 21.60 6.93 1.14
CA ASP A 127 22.94 6.35 0.98
C ASP A 127 22.93 4.80 1.05
N GLY A 128 21.76 4.19 1.24
CA GLY A 128 21.57 2.74 1.33
C GLY A 128 22.16 2.07 2.58
N LYS A 129 22.69 2.85 3.54
CA LYS A 129 23.39 2.28 4.70
C LYS A 129 22.47 1.69 5.74
N ASP A 130 21.30 2.31 5.95
CA ASP A 130 20.36 1.88 6.98
C ASP A 130 19.04 1.44 6.38
N THR A 131 18.61 0.24 6.74
CA THR A 131 17.24 -0.27 6.48
C THR A 131 16.45 -0.12 7.78
N TYR A 132 15.23 0.44 7.71
CA TYR A 132 14.41 0.77 8.87
C TYR A 132 13.02 0.14 8.86
N CYS A 133 12.59 -0.47 7.76
CA CYS A 133 11.40 -1.34 7.73
C CYS A 133 11.69 -2.59 6.92
N MET A 134 11.14 -3.72 7.38
CA MET A 134 11.13 -4.98 6.65
C MET A 134 10.18 -4.86 5.46
N PRO A 135 10.60 -5.11 4.21
CA PRO A 135 9.70 -5.14 3.09
C PRO A 135 8.62 -6.22 3.25
N MET A 136 7.40 -5.96 2.79
CA MET A 136 6.33 -6.96 2.80
C MET A 136 5.81 -7.24 1.41
N ALA A 137 5.15 -6.25 0.79
CA ALA A 137 4.47 -6.46 -0.47
C ALA A 137 4.49 -5.23 -1.39
N SER A 138 4.35 -5.52 -2.68
CA SER A 138 4.05 -4.56 -3.74
C SER A 138 2.57 -4.63 -4.12
N VAL A 139 2.12 -3.60 -4.81
CA VAL A 139 0.77 -3.49 -5.39
C VAL A 139 0.85 -2.98 -6.82
N ILE A 140 -0.19 -3.26 -7.60
CA ILE A 140 -0.31 -2.83 -8.99
C ILE A 140 -1.59 -2.01 -9.15
N HIS A 141 -1.54 -0.92 -9.89
CA HIS A 141 -2.70 -0.10 -10.21
C HIS A 141 -3.25 -0.44 -11.59
N GLY A 142 -4.58 -0.37 -11.72
CA GLY A 142 -5.28 -0.60 -12.97
C GLY A 142 -6.76 -0.29 -12.81
N PHE A 143 -7.58 -1.05 -13.52
CA PHE A 143 -9.02 -0.93 -13.49
C PHE A 143 -9.66 -2.30 -13.27
N PHE A 144 -10.67 -2.37 -12.43
CA PHE A 144 -11.57 -3.52 -12.39
C PHE A 144 -12.81 -3.24 -13.24
N TYR A 145 -13.36 -4.30 -13.83
CA TYR A 145 -14.61 -4.22 -14.59
C TYR A 145 -15.57 -5.34 -14.21
N ASN A 146 -16.83 -5.02 -14.24
CA ASN A 146 -17.90 -5.97 -14.01
C ASN A 146 -18.09 -6.84 -15.26
N LYS A 147 -17.69 -8.12 -15.20
CA LYS A 147 -17.75 -9.06 -16.31
C LYS A 147 -19.17 -9.23 -16.87
N LYS A 148 -20.18 -9.25 -15.98
CA LYS A 148 -21.57 -9.38 -16.41
C LYS A 148 -22.02 -8.16 -17.23
N VAL A 149 -21.72 -6.94 -16.78
CA VAL A 149 -22.06 -5.71 -17.52
C VAL A 149 -21.35 -5.70 -18.87
N PHE A 150 -20.11 -6.10 -18.94
CA PHE A 150 -19.34 -6.16 -20.18
C PHE A 150 -19.91 -7.21 -21.15
N ALA A 151 -20.28 -8.40 -20.64
CA ALA A 151 -20.89 -9.44 -21.45
C ALA A 151 -22.27 -9.01 -21.99
N ASP A 152 -23.13 -8.47 -21.13
CA ASP A 152 -24.48 -8.01 -21.50
C ASP A 152 -24.46 -6.93 -22.58
N LEU A 153 -23.43 -6.08 -22.59
CA LEU A 153 -23.27 -4.99 -23.56
C LEU A 153 -22.33 -5.35 -24.72
N GLY A 154 -21.79 -6.58 -24.79
CA GLY A 154 -20.81 -6.98 -25.80
C GLY A 154 -19.55 -6.11 -25.79
N LEU A 155 -19.04 -5.75 -24.59
CA LEU A 155 -17.86 -4.94 -24.39
C LEU A 155 -16.63 -5.84 -24.19
N LYS A 156 -15.46 -5.26 -24.48
CA LYS A 156 -14.15 -5.84 -24.14
C LYS A 156 -13.36 -4.84 -23.31
N PRO A 157 -12.43 -5.30 -22.44
CA PRO A 157 -11.51 -4.41 -21.74
C PRO A 157 -10.78 -3.50 -22.72
N PRO A 158 -10.80 -2.17 -22.52
CA PRO A 158 -10.17 -1.22 -23.41
C PRO A 158 -8.65 -1.25 -23.29
N THR A 159 -7.96 -1.08 -24.41
CA THR A 159 -6.49 -1.00 -24.47
C THR A 159 -5.98 0.42 -24.72
N THR A 160 -6.81 1.28 -25.31
CA THR A 160 -6.51 2.67 -25.60
C THR A 160 -7.49 3.62 -24.90
N GLU A 161 -7.08 4.89 -24.75
CA GLU A 161 -7.93 5.93 -24.18
C GLU A 161 -9.24 6.12 -24.98
N ALA A 162 -9.17 6.06 -26.31
CA ALA A 162 -10.34 6.16 -27.17
C ALA A 162 -11.32 5.00 -26.92
N GLU A 163 -10.82 3.77 -26.80
CA GLU A 163 -11.65 2.60 -26.48
C GLU A 163 -12.25 2.72 -25.06
N PHE A 164 -11.51 3.27 -24.11
CA PHE A 164 -11.99 3.48 -22.76
C PHE A 164 -13.21 4.41 -22.74
N PHE A 165 -13.12 5.56 -23.42
CA PHE A 165 -14.25 6.46 -23.52
C PHE A 165 -15.42 5.84 -24.30
N ALA A 166 -15.17 5.08 -25.36
CA ALA A 166 -16.23 4.37 -26.09
C ALA A 166 -16.97 3.35 -25.21
N VAL A 167 -16.25 2.65 -24.32
CA VAL A 167 -16.86 1.77 -23.30
C VAL A 167 -17.74 2.57 -22.35
N LEU A 168 -17.22 3.69 -21.81
CA LEU A 168 -17.96 4.55 -20.89
C LEU A 168 -19.25 5.11 -21.54
N ASP A 169 -19.18 5.57 -22.80
CA ASP A 169 -20.32 6.06 -23.58
C ASP A 169 -21.39 4.99 -23.76
N LYS A 170 -20.97 3.77 -24.10
CA LYS A 170 -21.90 2.65 -24.31
C LYS A 170 -22.59 2.24 -23.02
N VAL A 171 -21.88 2.19 -21.88
CA VAL A 171 -22.50 1.94 -20.57
C VAL A 171 -23.47 3.05 -20.19
N LYS A 172 -23.07 4.32 -20.38
CA LYS A 172 -23.91 5.50 -20.09
C LYS A 172 -25.18 5.49 -20.90
N ALA A 173 -25.11 5.18 -22.19
CA ALA A 173 -26.27 5.11 -23.06
C ALA A 173 -27.31 4.05 -22.61
N GLY A 174 -26.85 2.99 -21.93
CA GLY A 174 -27.71 1.96 -21.33
C GLY A 174 -28.55 2.46 -20.13
N GLY A 175 -28.14 3.53 -19.47
CA GLY A 175 -28.85 4.26 -18.41
C GLY A 175 -29.12 3.51 -17.10
N LYS A 176 -28.69 2.26 -16.98
CA LYS A 176 -28.97 1.38 -15.83
C LYS A 176 -27.81 1.27 -14.81
N ILE A 177 -26.60 1.44 -15.27
CA ILE A 177 -25.36 1.21 -14.52
C ILE A 177 -24.51 2.47 -14.58
N THR A 178 -23.90 2.85 -13.49
CA THR A 178 -22.89 3.92 -13.46
C THR A 178 -21.67 3.48 -14.28
N PRO A 179 -21.22 4.24 -15.28
CA PRO A 179 -20.07 3.84 -16.07
C PRO A 179 -18.79 3.64 -15.24
N LEU A 180 -18.52 4.56 -14.29
CA LEU A 180 -17.29 4.60 -13.55
C LEU A 180 -17.54 4.88 -12.06
N ALA A 181 -17.15 3.98 -11.17
CA ALA A 181 -17.25 4.16 -9.73
C ALA A 181 -16.00 4.90 -9.21
N LEU A 182 -16.15 6.15 -8.85
CA LEU A 182 -15.10 6.97 -8.25
C LEU A 182 -15.72 8.14 -7.48
N GLY A 183 -15.33 8.30 -6.23
CA GLY A 183 -15.58 9.50 -5.41
C GLY A 183 -14.39 10.44 -5.40
N THR A 184 -14.59 11.65 -4.91
CA THR A 184 -13.50 12.65 -4.79
C THR A 184 -13.41 13.25 -3.39
N ALA A 185 -14.22 12.78 -2.43
CA ALA A 185 -14.23 13.32 -1.06
C ALA A 185 -12.92 13.07 -0.33
N ASP A 186 -12.38 11.86 -0.43
CA ASP A 186 -11.12 11.49 0.22
C ASP A 186 -9.86 12.00 -0.51
N GLN A 187 -10.02 12.53 -1.71
CA GLN A 187 -8.99 13.16 -2.56
C GLN A 187 -7.85 12.21 -3.01
N TRP A 188 -7.32 11.36 -2.12
CA TRP A 188 -6.18 10.50 -2.42
C TRP A 188 -6.46 9.54 -3.59
N GLU A 189 -7.69 9.06 -3.77
CA GLU A 189 -8.09 8.20 -4.89
C GLU A 189 -7.81 8.86 -6.23
N THR A 190 -8.16 10.13 -6.37
CA THR A 190 -7.99 10.89 -7.60
C THR A 190 -6.53 11.05 -7.99
N ASN A 191 -5.61 11.05 -7.03
CA ASN A 191 -4.18 11.09 -7.28
C ASN A 191 -3.56 9.71 -7.35
N GLN A 192 -3.63 8.94 -6.25
CA GLN A 192 -2.86 7.70 -6.16
C GLN A 192 -3.40 6.60 -7.07
N ILE A 193 -4.73 6.51 -7.25
CA ILE A 193 -5.33 5.51 -8.12
C ILE A 193 -5.45 6.04 -9.55
N VAL A 194 -5.92 7.28 -9.76
CA VAL A 194 -6.25 7.77 -11.12
C VAL A 194 -5.07 8.49 -11.76
N PHE A 195 -4.64 9.64 -11.22
CA PHE A 195 -3.59 10.47 -11.83
C PHE A 195 -2.28 9.70 -12.01
N THR A 196 -1.82 9.01 -10.96
CA THR A 196 -0.56 8.25 -11.00
C THR A 196 -0.65 7.05 -11.97
N SER A 197 -1.80 6.37 -12.00
CA SER A 197 -2.01 5.21 -12.85
C SER A 197 -2.04 5.60 -14.34
N LEU A 198 -2.88 6.57 -14.70
CA LEU A 198 -2.96 7.08 -16.07
C LEU A 198 -1.65 7.75 -16.50
N GLY A 199 -1.13 8.61 -15.64
CA GLY A 199 -0.01 9.47 -15.93
C GLY A 199 1.26 8.71 -16.33
N ALA A 200 1.45 7.50 -15.80
CA ALA A 200 2.57 6.65 -16.21
C ALA A 200 2.65 6.47 -17.74
N ASN A 201 1.52 6.34 -18.43
CA ASN A 201 1.45 6.26 -19.90
C ASN A 201 1.67 7.62 -20.60
N TYR A 202 1.55 8.74 -19.88
CA TYR A 202 1.70 10.09 -20.44
C TYR A 202 3.16 10.56 -20.38
N TRP A 203 3.80 10.45 -19.20
CA TRP A 203 5.18 10.89 -19.01
C TRP A 203 6.22 9.78 -19.17
N LYS A 204 5.85 8.58 -19.65
CA LYS A 204 6.72 7.44 -19.90
C LYS A 204 7.34 6.86 -18.61
N GLY A 205 6.51 6.63 -17.62
CA GLY A 205 6.87 5.93 -16.40
C GLY A 205 8.03 6.56 -15.64
N GLU A 206 9.00 5.74 -15.27
CA GLU A 206 10.14 6.15 -14.44
C GLU A 206 11.05 7.18 -15.10
N ASP A 207 11.17 7.17 -16.44
CA ASP A 207 11.97 8.15 -17.17
C ASP A 207 11.40 9.57 -17.02
N GLY A 208 10.07 9.72 -17.16
CA GLY A 208 9.40 11.01 -16.95
C GLY A 208 9.43 11.46 -15.50
N ARG A 209 9.22 10.53 -14.55
CA ARG A 209 9.33 10.84 -13.12
C ARG A 209 10.72 11.37 -12.76
N LYS A 210 11.77 10.68 -13.20
CA LYS A 210 13.16 11.15 -12.99
C LYS A 210 13.45 12.47 -13.67
N ALA A 211 12.90 12.70 -14.88
CA ALA A 211 13.05 13.96 -15.59
C ALA A 211 12.39 15.14 -14.83
N LEU A 212 11.23 14.93 -14.18
CA LEU A 212 10.60 15.92 -13.29
C LEU A 212 11.48 16.23 -12.08
N ILE A 213 12.03 15.22 -11.42
CA ILE A 213 12.94 15.39 -10.28
C ILE A 213 14.21 16.12 -10.71
N ALA A 214 14.77 15.79 -11.87
CA ALA A 214 15.98 16.43 -12.40
C ALA A 214 15.73 17.83 -13.01
N GLY A 215 14.49 18.32 -13.00
CA GLY A 215 14.15 19.63 -13.59
C GLY A 215 14.20 19.68 -15.13
N LYS A 216 14.42 18.52 -15.79
CA LYS A 216 14.40 18.38 -17.26
C LYS A 216 12.98 18.38 -17.84
N LYS A 217 11.99 18.12 -17.00
CA LYS A 217 10.56 18.18 -17.26
C LYS A 217 9.89 18.99 -16.17
N LYS A 218 8.76 19.63 -16.52
CA LYS A 218 7.96 20.46 -15.59
C LYS A 218 6.55 19.90 -15.46
N PHE A 219 5.90 20.15 -14.34
CA PHE A 219 4.48 19.82 -14.15
C PHE A 219 3.55 20.61 -15.07
N THR A 220 4.06 21.67 -15.68
CA THR A 220 3.34 22.49 -16.70
C THR A 220 3.51 21.97 -18.11
N ASP A 221 4.32 20.93 -18.35
CA ASP A 221 4.51 20.35 -19.67
C ASP A 221 3.23 19.68 -20.17
N ALA A 222 2.99 19.72 -21.47
CA ALA A 222 1.76 19.28 -22.10
C ALA A 222 1.42 17.80 -21.83
N ASP A 223 2.42 16.93 -21.74
CA ASP A 223 2.19 15.51 -21.42
C ASP A 223 1.82 15.27 -19.95
N VAL A 224 2.19 16.16 -19.04
CA VAL A 224 1.77 16.08 -17.64
C VAL A 224 0.37 16.68 -17.43
N THR A 225 0.12 17.86 -17.98
CA THR A 225 -1.21 18.52 -17.87
C THR A 225 -2.31 17.72 -18.57
N ALA A 226 -1.98 17.02 -19.67
CA ALA A 226 -2.91 16.17 -20.40
C ALA A 226 -3.51 15.03 -19.53
N VAL A 227 -2.85 14.61 -18.46
CA VAL A 227 -3.43 13.63 -17.50
C VAL A 227 -4.67 14.25 -16.83
N TRP A 228 -4.55 15.46 -16.31
CA TRP A 228 -5.68 16.18 -15.70
C TRP A 228 -6.76 16.54 -16.72
N GLU A 229 -6.39 16.83 -17.99
CA GLU A 229 -7.36 17.03 -19.08
C GLU A 229 -8.21 15.78 -19.31
N THR A 230 -7.59 14.59 -19.27
CA THR A 230 -8.29 13.31 -19.39
C THR A 230 -9.16 13.05 -18.17
N MET A 231 -8.65 13.30 -16.96
CA MET A 231 -9.41 13.14 -15.71
C MET A 231 -10.64 14.06 -15.67
N ALA A 232 -10.52 15.30 -16.15
CA ALA A 232 -11.64 16.25 -16.22
C ALA A 232 -12.81 15.72 -17.09
N LYS A 233 -12.51 14.92 -18.12
CA LYS A 233 -13.51 14.31 -18.99
C LYS A 233 -14.30 13.17 -18.32
N TRP A 234 -13.89 12.71 -17.14
CA TRP A 234 -14.55 11.59 -16.47
C TRP A 234 -15.83 11.99 -15.72
N ALA A 235 -15.96 13.24 -15.32
CA ALA A 235 -17.10 13.75 -14.54
C ALA A 235 -18.49 13.32 -15.08
N PRO A 236 -18.77 13.33 -16.41
CA PRO A 236 -20.06 12.90 -16.96
C PRO A 236 -20.34 11.41 -16.82
N TYR A 237 -19.38 10.59 -16.44
CA TYR A 237 -19.48 9.13 -16.31
C TYR A 237 -19.55 8.67 -14.84
N LEU A 238 -19.35 9.59 -13.89
CA LEU A 238 -19.43 9.34 -12.45
C LEU A 238 -20.89 9.40 -11.97
N SER A 239 -21.16 8.83 -10.81
CA SER A 239 -22.46 8.90 -10.16
C SER A 239 -22.81 10.34 -9.76
N LYS A 240 -24.09 10.66 -9.71
CA LYS A 240 -24.54 11.96 -9.18
C LYS A 240 -24.07 12.13 -7.73
N GLY A 241 -23.44 13.26 -7.42
CA GLY A 241 -22.94 13.55 -6.09
C GLY A 241 -21.59 12.92 -5.77
N TYR A 242 -20.84 12.45 -6.77
CA TYR A 242 -19.50 11.85 -6.61
C TYR A 242 -18.52 12.74 -5.81
N GLN A 243 -18.75 14.05 -5.78
CA GLN A 243 -17.93 15.00 -5.01
C GLN A 243 -17.98 14.74 -3.50
N ALA A 244 -19.06 14.16 -3.01
CA ALA A 244 -19.26 13.80 -1.61
C ALA A 244 -19.02 12.31 -1.33
N GLN A 245 -18.76 11.50 -2.36
CA GLN A 245 -18.48 10.07 -2.17
C GLN A 245 -17.06 9.83 -1.72
N THR A 246 -16.95 8.99 -0.70
CA THR A 246 -15.69 8.49 -0.13
C THR A 246 -15.17 7.29 -0.92
N TYR A 247 -13.97 6.85 -0.59
CA TYR A 247 -13.41 5.60 -1.10
C TYR A 247 -14.32 4.40 -0.84
N GLY A 248 -14.82 4.27 0.39
CA GLY A 248 -15.77 3.20 0.74
C GLY A 248 -17.06 3.25 -0.07
N ASP A 249 -17.55 4.45 -0.43
CA ASP A 249 -18.73 4.58 -1.31
C ASP A 249 -18.43 4.10 -2.73
N SER A 250 -17.23 4.40 -3.25
CA SER A 250 -16.75 3.93 -4.56
C SER A 250 -16.66 2.40 -4.60
N GLN A 251 -16.05 1.80 -3.56
CA GLN A 251 -15.96 0.35 -3.39
C GLN A 251 -17.37 -0.29 -3.34
N ASN A 252 -18.26 0.26 -2.52
CA ASN A 252 -19.64 -0.24 -2.37
C ASN A 252 -20.43 -0.15 -3.67
N LEU A 253 -20.27 0.94 -4.43
CA LEU A 253 -20.95 1.12 -5.71
C LEU A 253 -20.56 0.03 -6.72
N PHE A 254 -19.25 -0.26 -6.84
CA PHE A 254 -18.76 -1.32 -7.71
C PHE A 254 -19.08 -2.71 -7.14
N GLY A 255 -18.84 -2.95 -5.86
CA GLY A 255 -19.11 -4.22 -5.17
C GLY A 255 -20.56 -4.67 -5.24
N ALA A 256 -21.51 -3.72 -5.22
CA ALA A 256 -22.93 -3.98 -5.41
C ALA A 256 -23.34 -4.21 -6.89
N GLY A 257 -22.40 -4.23 -7.83
CA GLY A 257 -22.66 -4.41 -9.26
C GLY A 257 -23.36 -3.21 -9.91
N LYS A 258 -23.35 -2.03 -9.27
CA LYS A 258 -24.01 -0.80 -9.76
C LYS A 258 -23.09 0.07 -10.62
N ALA A 259 -21.84 -0.32 -10.80
CA ALA A 259 -20.91 0.34 -11.70
C ALA A 259 -20.24 -0.68 -12.63
N ALA A 260 -19.89 -0.21 -13.84
CA ALA A 260 -19.25 -1.04 -14.86
C ALA A 260 -17.74 -1.15 -14.67
N ILE A 261 -17.08 -0.05 -14.31
CA ILE A 261 -15.63 0.06 -14.13
C ILE A 261 -15.34 0.72 -12.79
N TYR A 262 -14.23 0.31 -12.17
CA TYR A 262 -13.69 0.87 -10.94
C TYR A 262 -12.18 1.08 -11.11
N PRO A 263 -11.67 2.32 -11.04
CA PRO A 263 -10.22 2.57 -10.96
C PRO A 263 -9.70 1.98 -9.65
N ALA A 264 -8.68 1.13 -9.73
CA ALA A 264 -8.33 0.24 -8.63
C ALA A 264 -6.84 0.20 -8.35
N GLY A 265 -6.52 -0.14 -7.11
CA GLY A 265 -5.29 -0.83 -6.78
C GLY A 265 -5.57 -2.30 -6.53
N SER A 266 -4.54 -3.14 -6.72
CA SER A 266 -4.71 -4.59 -6.53
C SER A 266 -5.19 -4.98 -5.12
N TRP A 267 -4.96 -4.15 -4.11
CA TRP A 267 -5.45 -4.36 -2.73
C TRP A 267 -6.97 -4.41 -2.59
N ASP A 268 -7.73 -3.92 -3.57
CA ASP A 268 -9.19 -3.98 -3.56
C ASP A 268 -9.73 -5.39 -3.89
N ILE A 269 -8.89 -6.29 -4.41
CA ILE A 269 -9.29 -7.66 -4.72
C ILE A 269 -9.79 -8.36 -3.46
N SER A 270 -9.01 -8.32 -2.38
CA SER A 270 -9.39 -8.94 -1.11
C SER A 270 -10.67 -8.34 -0.53
N TYR A 271 -10.84 -7.02 -0.62
CA TYR A 271 -12.03 -6.33 -0.17
C TYR A 271 -13.29 -6.82 -0.91
N PHE A 272 -13.25 -6.87 -2.24
CA PHE A 272 -14.41 -7.33 -3.03
C PHE A 272 -14.74 -8.79 -2.76
N GLN A 273 -13.73 -9.66 -2.62
CA GLN A 273 -13.93 -11.07 -2.32
C GLN A 273 -14.59 -11.29 -0.96
N GLN A 274 -14.14 -10.57 0.07
CA GLN A 274 -14.73 -10.61 1.42
C GLN A 274 -16.19 -10.14 1.41
N ASN A 275 -16.53 -9.18 0.53
CA ASN A 275 -17.88 -8.64 0.38
C ASN A 275 -18.74 -9.37 -0.68
N GLY A 276 -18.29 -10.54 -1.17
CA GLY A 276 -19.06 -11.44 -2.00
C GLY A 276 -19.01 -11.16 -3.50
N LEU A 277 -18.33 -10.12 -3.97
CA LEU A 277 -18.12 -9.89 -5.40
C LEU A 277 -16.97 -10.77 -5.90
N LYS A 278 -17.28 -11.76 -6.75
CA LYS A 278 -16.27 -12.71 -7.29
C LYS A 278 -16.13 -12.64 -8.80
N ASP A 279 -17.12 -12.10 -9.52
CA ASP A 279 -17.14 -12.10 -10.99
C ASP A 279 -16.77 -10.72 -11.55
N PHE A 280 -15.52 -10.35 -11.38
CA PHE A 280 -14.93 -9.18 -12.00
C PHE A 280 -13.60 -9.54 -12.68
N GLY A 281 -13.16 -8.72 -13.59
CA GLY A 281 -11.84 -8.82 -14.24
C GLY A 281 -11.05 -7.54 -14.05
N ALA A 282 -9.82 -7.54 -14.54
CA ALA A 282 -8.95 -6.38 -14.48
C ALA A 282 -8.41 -6.03 -15.88
N PHE A 283 -8.00 -4.79 -16.08
CA PHE A 283 -7.22 -4.36 -17.23
C PHE A 283 -6.23 -3.26 -16.83
N PRO A 284 -5.06 -3.18 -17.49
CA PRO A 284 -4.06 -2.15 -17.20
C PRO A 284 -4.58 -0.77 -17.64
N PRO A 285 -3.99 0.34 -17.12
CA PRO A 285 -4.34 1.67 -17.59
C PRO A 285 -4.19 1.75 -19.11
N PRO A 286 -5.25 2.18 -19.84
CA PRO A 286 -5.21 2.28 -21.28
C PRO A 286 -4.08 3.20 -21.76
N VAL A 287 -3.38 2.81 -22.82
CA VAL A 287 -2.40 3.69 -23.46
C VAL A 287 -3.08 4.81 -24.21
N ARG A 288 -2.38 5.91 -24.47
CA ARG A 288 -2.98 7.08 -25.13
C ARG A 288 -3.42 6.75 -26.56
N LYS A 289 -2.59 6.03 -27.31
CA LYS A 289 -2.83 5.63 -28.70
C LYS A 289 -2.36 4.20 -28.94
N ALA A 290 -2.97 3.55 -29.89
CA ALA A 290 -2.51 2.23 -30.32
C ALA A 290 -1.03 2.28 -30.77
N GLY A 291 -0.24 1.34 -30.27
CA GLY A 291 1.20 1.27 -30.51
C GLY A 291 2.07 2.03 -29.51
N ASP A 292 1.50 2.82 -28.61
CA ASP A 292 2.26 3.42 -27.53
C ASP A 292 2.77 2.35 -26.54
N GLY A 293 3.93 2.62 -25.92
CA GLY A 293 4.46 1.77 -24.84
C GLY A 293 3.54 1.81 -23.62
N CYS A 294 3.32 0.64 -23.03
CA CYS A 294 2.52 0.50 -21.82
C CYS A 294 3.39 0.70 -20.57
N TYR A 295 2.86 1.46 -19.59
CA TYR A 295 3.44 1.67 -18.28
C TYR A 295 2.38 1.45 -17.20
N ILE A 296 2.76 0.80 -16.11
CA ILE A 296 1.89 0.54 -14.96
C ILE A 296 2.52 1.06 -13.69
N SER A 297 1.70 1.60 -12.79
CA SER A 297 2.13 1.84 -11.40
C SER A 297 2.16 0.49 -10.69
N ASP A 298 3.36 -0.04 -10.52
CA ASP A 298 3.68 -1.32 -9.86
C ASP A 298 4.85 -1.05 -8.93
N HIS A 299 4.57 -0.95 -7.67
CA HIS A 299 5.54 -0.42 -6.72
C HIS A 299 5.47 -1.13 -5.37
N THR A 300 6.59 -1.07 -4.64
CA THR A 300 6.60 -1.38 -3.21
C THR A 300 5.57 -0.51 -2.50
N ASP A 301 4.74 -1.11 -1.63
CA ASP A 301 3.67 -0.38 -0.97
C ASP A 301 3.72 -0.48 0.55
N ILE A 302 3.97 -1.66 1.09
CA ILE A 302 3.85 -1.93 2.50
C ILE A 302 5.10 -2.62 3.05
N GLY A 303 5.62 -2.08 4.14
CA GLY A 303 6.65 -2.67 4.99
C GLY A 303 6.26 -2.61 6.46
N MET A 304 7.10 -3.14 7.33
CA MET A 304 6.87 -3.14 8.78
C MET A 304 8.15 -2.74 9.52
N GLY A 305 8.07 -1.72 10.36
CA GLY A 305 9.16 -1.26 11.22
C GLY A 305 8.85 -1.43 12.70
N ILE A 306 9.88 -1.36 13.53
CA ILE A 306 9.75 -1.37 14.98
C ILE A 306 9.78 0.06 15.50
N ASN A 307 8.80 0.45 16.30
CA ASN A 307 8.79 1.72 17.02
C ASN A 307 10.02 1.79 17.93
N ALA A 308 10.86 2.81 17.75
CA ALA A 308 12.08 2.98 18.54
C ALA A 308 11.81 3.07 20.06
N ALA A 309 10.62 3.55 20.45
CA ALA A 309 10.19 3.64 21.84
C ALA A 309 9.51 2.37 22.39
N SER A 310 9.33 1.31 21.56
CA SER A 310 8.75 0.05 22.01
C SER A 310 9.55 -0.58 23.15
N LYS A 311 8.83 -1.09 24.15
CA LYS A 311 9.38 -1.89 25.25
C LYS A 311 9.38 -3.38 24.96
N ASN A 312 8.75 -3.81 23.87
CA ASN A 312 8.57 -5.19 23.44
C ASN A 312 9.45 -5.53 22.23
N LYS A 313 10.64 -4.90 22.08
CA LYS A 313 11.49 -5.01 20.88
C LYS A 313 11.83 -6.45 20.50
N ALA A 314 12.19 -7.29 21.48
CA ALA A 314 12.54 -8.68 21.22
C ALA A 314 11.39 -9.50 20.60
N ASP A 315 10.16 -9.26 21.03
CA ASP A 315 8.99 -9.93 20.46
C ASP A 315 8.61 -9.31 19.10
N ALA A 316 8.80 -7.99 18.92
CA ALA A 316 8.66 -7.33 17.63
C ALA A 316 9.67 -7.85 16.59
N GLU A 317 10.92 -8.11 16.96
CA GLU A 317 11.95 -8.74 16.12
C GLU A 317 11.54 -10.16 15.69
N LYS A 318 10.96 -10.97 16.60
CA LYS A 318 10.40 -12.27 16.27
C LYS A 318 9.25 -12.16 15.27
N PHE A 319 8.40 -11.12 15.43
CA PHE A 319 7.33 -10.86 14.48
C PHE A 319 7.89 -10.55 13.08
N LEU A 320 8.89 -9.68 12.98
CA LEU A 320 9.55 -9.36 11.70
C LEU A 320 10.25 -10.58 11.09
N THR A 321 10.86 -11.44 11.91
CA THR A 321 11.48 -12.70 11.43
C THR A 321 10.42 -13.63 10.82
N TRP A 322 9.24 -13.74 11.45
CA TRP A 322 8.12 -14.52 10.89
C TRP A 322 7.58 -13.87 9.60
N LEU A 323 7.45 -12.54 9.58
CA LEU A 323 7.03 -11.77 8.40
C LEU A 323 7.96 -12.02 7.19
N ALA A 324 9.26 -12.22 7.43
CA ALA A 324 10.23 -12.50 6.38
C ALA A 324 10.22 -13.99 5.91
N SER A 325 9.40 -14.85 6.51
CA SER A 325 9.33 -16.26 6.16
C SER A 325 8.52 -16.54 4.90
N LYS A 326 8.81 -17.68 4.24
CA LYS A 326 8.00 -18.18 3.12
C LYS A 326 6.54 -18.39 3.52
N ALA A 327 6.32 -18.89 4.75
CA ALA A 327 4.97 -19.16 5.25
C ALA A 327 4.12 -17.89 5.34
N PHE A 328 4.69 -16.79 5.83
CA PHE A 328 3.99 -15.49 5.81
C PHE A 328 3.78 -14.99 4.38
N ALA A 329 4.80 -15.06 3.53
CA ALA A 329 4.72 -14.59 2.16
C ALA A 329 3.63 -15.31 1.36
N ASP A 330 3.52 -16.65 1.49
CA ASP A 330 2.44 -17.45 0.89
C ASP A 330 1.07 -17.06 1.46
N LEU A 331 0.97 -16.93 2.79
CA LEU A 331 -0.27 -16.63 3.48
C LEU A 331 -0.76 -15.21 3.11
N TYR A 332 0.13 -14.21 3.17
CA TYR A 332 -0.20 -12.83 2.89
C TYR A 332 -0.64 -12.64 1.43
N THR A 333 0.14 -13.16 0.47
CA THR A 333 -0.18 -13.04 -0.96
C THR A 333 -1.51 -13.69 -1.34
N ASN A 334 -1.87 -14.83 -0.70
CA ASN A 334 -3.03 -15.62 -1.11
C ASN A 334 -4.27 -15.43 -0.22
N LYS A 335 -4.15 -14.79 0.95
CA LYS A 335 -5.28 -14.44 1.84
C LYS A 335 -5.60 -12.95 1.81
N VAL A 336 -4.58 -12.10 1.75
CA VAL A 336 -4.73 -10.67 1.52
C VAL A 336 -4.50 -10.40 0.03
N THR A 337 -5.36 -10.98 -0.79
CA THR A 337 -5.22 -11.03 -2.25
C THR A 337 -5.03 -9.65 -2.87
N GLY A 338 -4.03 -9.54 -3.75
CA GLY A 338 -3.67 -8.27 -4.40
C GLY A 338 -2.45 -7.58 -3.80
N PHE A 339 -1.89 -8.17 -2.72
CA PHE A 339 -0.57 -7.83 -2.23
C PHE A 339 0.44 -8.89 -2.67
N PHE A 340 1.44 -8.47 -3.43
CA PHE A 340 2.42 -9.37 -4.03
C PHE A 340 3.71 -9.36 -3.19
N SER A 341 4.11 -10.51 -2.67
CA SER A 341 5.30 -10.63 -1.83
C SER A 341 6.53 -10.03 -2.52
N LEU A 342 7.30 -9.25 -1.76
CA LEU A 342 8.59 -8.70 -2.17
C LEU A 342 9.77 -9.63 -1.85
N SER A 343 9.52 -10.76 -1.18
CA SER A 343 10.57 -11.71 -0.82
C SER A 343 11.11 -12.48 -2.03
N LYS A 344 12.32 -13.03 -1.89
CA LYS A 344 12.93 -13.94 -2.88
C LYS A 344 12.28 -15.32 -2.93
N HIS A 345 11.34 -15.62 -2.00
CA HIS A 345 10.65 -16.89 -1.99
C HIS A 345 9.76 -17.05 -3.23
N ALA A 346 9.79 -18.22 -3.82
CA ALA A 346 8.86 -18.57 -4.90
C ALA A 346 7.44 -18.70 -4.33
N ILE A 347 6.58 -17.75 -4.66
CA ILE A 347 5.18 -17.67 -4.24
C ILE A 347 4.30 -17.81 -5.49
N THR A 348 3.37 -18.77 -5.44
CA THR A 348 2.35 -18.93 -6.48
C THR A 348 1.14 -18.07 -6.11
N VAL A 349 0.81 -17.08 -6.93
CA VAL A 349 -0.43 -16.31 -6.83
C VAL A 349 -1.58 -17.19 -7.29
N GLN A 350 -2.59 -17.40 -6.44
CA GLN A 350 -3.69 -18.34 -6.71
C GLN A 350 -4.92 -17.67 -7.34
N ASP A 351 -5.18 -16.42 -6.99
CA ASP A 351 -6.35 -15.70 -7.47
C ASP A 351 -6.19 -15.30 -8.95
N PRO A 352 -7.20 -15.56 -9.81
CA PRO A 352 -7.10 -15.29 -11.24
C PRO A 352 -7.01 -13.80 -11.60
N VAL A 353 -7.65 -12.90 -10.84
CA VAL A 353 -7.56 -11.45 -11.07
C VAL A 353 -6.18 -10.94 -10.66
N ALA A 354 -5.68 -11.41 -9.55
CA ALA A 354 -4.32 -11.08 -9.11
C ALA A 354 -3.27 -11.62 -10.08
N GLN A 355 -3.44 -12.85 -10.62
CA GLN A 355 -2.58 -13.41 -11.66
C GLN A 355 -2.59 -12.55 -12.94
N GLU A 356 -3.77 -12.09 -13.37
CA GLU A 356 -3.89 -11.20 -14.52
C GLU A 356 -3.09 -9.92 -14.32
N MET A 357 -3.21 -9.27 -13.15
CA MET A 357 -2.48 -8.05 -12.82
C MET A 357 -0.97 -8.27 -12.78
N VAL A 358 -0.49 -9.35 -12.15
CA VAL A 358 0.94 -9.73 -12.16
C VAL A 358 1.42 -9.98 -13.59
N GLY A 359 0.59 -10.58 -14.45
CA GLY A 359 0.89 -10.83 -15.85
C GLY A 359 1.19 -9.57 -16.66
N TRP A 360 0.70 -8.39 -16.24
CA TRP A 360 1.00 -7.12 -16.93
C TRP A 360 2.46 -6.75 -16.86
N ARG A 361 3.21 -7.21 -15.85
CA ARG A 361 4.68 -7.03 -15.76
C ARG A 361 5.44 -7.55 -16.98
N ASN A 362 4.86 -8.51 -17.68
CA ASN A 362 5.44 -9.06 -18.91
C ASN A 362 5.18 -8.22 -20.17
N LYS A 363 4.25 -7.27 -20.10
CA LYS A 363 3.78 -6.47 -21.23
C LYS A 363 4.04 -4.97 -21.04
N CYS A 364 4.00 -4.50 -19.80
CA CYS A 364 4.12 -3.09 -19.43
C CYS A 364 5.38 -2.87 -18.58
N LYS A 365 5.97 -1.68 -18.68
CA LYS A 365 7.07 -1.27 -17.80
C LYS A 365 6.52 -0.80 -16.46
N SER A 366 7.05 -1.34 -15.37
CA SER A 366 6.71 -0.92 -14.02
C SER A 366 7.33 0.44 -13.66
N THR A 367 6.60 1.25 -12.92
CA THR A 367 7.05 2.52 -12.35
C THR A 367 6.51 2.66 -10.92
N ILE A 368 7.25 3.36 -10.05
CA ILE A 368 6.71 3.75 -8.75
C ILE A 368 5.74 4.93 -8.89
N ARG A 369 4.97 5.22 -7.84
CA ARG A 369 4.12 6.42 -7.80
C ARG A 369 4.95 7.67 -8.06
N LEU A 370 4.39 8.62 -8.81
CA LEU A 370 5.08 9.85 -9.19
C LEU A 370 5.71 10.58 -7.99
N ASN A 371 4.95 10.71 -6.91
CA ASN A 371 5.32 11.44 -5.70
C ASN A 371 6.06 10.61 -4.64
N ALA A 372 6.33 9.33 -4.88
CA ALA A 372 6.77 8.39 -3.83
C ALA A 372 8.15 8.73 -3.24
N GLN A 373 9.11 9.10 -4.07
CA GLN A 373 10.49 9.36 -3.65
C GLN A 373 10.90 10.78 -4.04
N ILE A 374 11.48 11.52 -3.09
CA ILE A 374 11.99 12.90 -3.22
C ILE A 374 10.88 13.95 -3.23
N MET A 375 9.83 13.76 -4.03
CA MET A 375 8.82 14.80 -4.26
C MET A 375 7.94 15.12 -3.04
N SER A 376 7.92 14.28 -2.01
CA SER A 376 7.09 14.51 -0.81
C SER A 376 7.89 14.93 0.43
N ARG A 377 9.17 15.26 0.29
CA ARG A 377 10.07 15.62 1.41
C ARG A 377 9.91 17.04 1.93
N GLY A 378 9.50 17.96 1.09
CA GLY A 378 9.43 19.40 1.44
C GLY A 378 8.03 19.90 1.72
N GLN A 379 7.92 21.21 1.93
CA GLN A 379 6.66 21.90 2.14
C GLN A 379 6.42 22.96 1.06
N PRO A 380 5.27 22.90 0.38
CA PRO A 380 4.22 21.89 0.51
C PRO A 380 4.66 20.50 0.01
N SER A 381 4.15 19.43 0.65
CA SER A 381 4.35 18.06 0.16
C SER A 381 3.62 17.88 -1.17
N MET A 382 4.32 17.36 -2.18
CA MET A 382 3.69 17.11 -3.47
C MET A 382 2.63 16.02 -3.43
N GLU A 383 2.70 15.10 -2.48
CA GLU A 383 1.63 14.13 -2.27
C GLU A 383 0.29 14.83 -1.96
N ASN A 384 0.27 15.68 -0.93
CA ASN A 384 -0.96 16.38 -0.51
C ASN A 384 -1.42 17.38 -1.56
N GLU A 385 -0.49 18.07 -2.23
CA GLU A 385 -0.82 19.00 -3.31
C GLU A 385 -1.45 18.28 -4.51
N LEU A 386 -0.91 17.14 -4.91
CA LEU A 386 -1.46 16.32 -6.00
C LEU A 386 -2.84 15.74 -5.65
N TRP A 387 -3.09 15.35 -4.39
CA TRP A 387 -4.42 14.95 -3.95
C TRP A 387 -5.43 16.09 -4.16
N THR A 388 -5.07 17.25 -3.67
CA THR A 388 -5.94 18.45 -3.73
C THR A 388 -6.21 18.87 -5.17
N VAL A 389 -5.19 19.04 -6.01
CA VAL A 389 -5.39 19.53 -7.38
C VAL A 389 -6.13 18.52 -8.25
N SER A 390 -5.83 17.22 -8.12
CA SER A 390 -6.51 16.18 -8.90
C SER A 390 -8.00 16.11 -8.58
N SER A 391 -8.36 16.17 -7.29
CA SER A 391 -9.75 16.28 -6.87
C SER A 391 -10.44 17.56 -7.38
N GLN A 392 -9.77 18.71 -7.28
CA GLN A 392 -10.32 19.98 -7.76
C GLN A 392 -10.54 20.01 -9.27
N VAL A 393 -9.62 19.42 -10.05
CA VAL A 393 -9.77 19.32 -11.51
C VAL A 393 -10.98 18.44 -11.85
N MET A 394 -11.11 17.26 -11.24
CA MET A 394 -12.25 16.37 -11.49
C MET A 394 -13.59 17.01 -11.09
N ASN A 395 -13.58 17.85 -10.05
CA ASN A 395 -14.77 18.58 -9.58
C ASN A 395 -15.05 19.86 -10.39
N GLY A 396 -14.26 20.16 -11.43
CA GLY A 396 -14.42 21.38 -12.24
C GLY A 396 -14.07 22.68 -11.51
N LYS A 397 -13.35 22.59 -10.36
CA LYS A 397 -12.95 23.75 -9.53
C LYS A 397 -11.56 24.29 -9.86
N MET A 398 -10.82 23.60 -10.71
CA MET A 398 -9.46 23.99 -11.14
C MET A 398 -9.25 23.55 -12.59
N THR A 399 -8.56 24.39 -13.37
CA THR A 399 -8.17 23.95 -14.72
C THR A 399 -6.94 23.05 -14.68
N PRO A 400 -6.75 22.13 -15.64
CA PRO A 400 -5.53 21.33 -15.77
C PRO A 400 -4.24 22.17 -15.81
N LYS A 401 -4.28 23.31 -16.47
CA LYS A 401 -3.17 24.25 -16.55
C LYS A 401 -2.81 24.84 -15.17
N ASP A 402 -3.83 25.27 -14.41
CA ASP A 402 -3.62 25.81 -13.07
C ASP A 402 -3.14 24.74 -12.08
N ALA A 403 -3.61 23.50 -12.24
CA ALA A 403 -3.11 22.37 -11.46
C ALA A 403 -1.61 22.15 -11.68
N GLY A 404 -1.16 22.09 -12.94
CA GLY A 404 0.26 21.99 -13.28
C GLY A 404 1.09 23.16 -12.74
N ALA A 405 0.59 24.38 -12.88
CA ALA A 405 1.26 25.58 -12.38
C ALA A 405 1.39 25.58 -10.85
N ARG A 406 0.33 25.17 -10.12
CA ARG A 406 0.33 25.09 -8.66
C ARG A 406 1.33 24.05 -8.16
N ILE A 407 1.35 22.85 -8.75
CA ILE A 407 2.31 21.80 -8.37
C ILE A 407 3.74 22.25 -8.66
N GLN A 408 3.98 22.82 -9.85
CA GLN A 408 5.32 23.33 -10.23
C GLN A 408 5.81 24.41 -9.26
N ALA A 409 4.97 25.37 -8.92
CA ALA A 409 5.30 26.43 -7.98
C ALA A 409 5.55 25.90 -6.55
N GLY A 410 4.75 24.94 -6.10
CA GLY A 410 4.92 24.29 -4.79
C GLY A 410 6.24 23.52 -4.71
N PHE A 411 6.54 22.72 -5.72
CA PHE A 411 7.76 21.91 -5.80
C PHE A 411 9.02 22.80 -5.85
N ALA A 412 9.00 23.87 -6.63
CA ALA A 412 10.12 24.80 -6.76
C ALA A 412 10.48 25.58 -5.47
N LYS A 413 9.60 25.64 -4.47
CA LYS A 413 9.89 26.30 -3.19
C LYS A 413 11.02 25.64 -2.43
N TRP A 414 11.13 24.33 -2.52
CA TRP A 414 12.06 23.56 -1.70
C TRP A 414 12.97 22.63 -2.52
N HIS A 415 12.52 22.15 -3.66
CA HIS A 415 13.32 21.25 -4.50
C HIS A 415 14.21 22.05 -5.44
N LYS A 416 15.50 21.85 -5.34
CA LYS A 416 16.52 22.40 -6.24
C LYS A 416 17.14 21.22 -6.97
N PRO A 417 16.84 21.02 -8.26
CA PRO A 417 17.56 20.02 -9.06
C PRO A 417 19.06 20.25 -8.97
N ALA A 418 19.86 19.18 -8.87
CA ALA A 418 21.30 19.29 -8.90
C ALA A 418 21.71 20.05 -10.19
N ALA A 419 22.62 21.03 -10.07
CA ALA A 419 23.21 21.67 -11.23
C ALA A 419 23.89 20.58 -12.09
N GLN A 420 23.57 20.58 -13.38
CA GLN A 420 24.13 19.60 -14.32
C GLN A 420 25.56 19.98 -14.69
#